data_f2d543048696842a61fffed7e8d02eb5
#
_entry.id   f2d543048696842a61fffed7e8d02eb5
#
_cell.length_a   1.000
_cell.length_b   1.000
_cell.length_c   1.000
_cell.angle_alpha   90.00
_cell.angle_beta   90.00
_cell.angle_gamma   90.00
#
_symmetry.space_group_name_H-M   'P 1'
#
loop_
_entity.id
_entity.type
_entity.pdbx_description
1 polymer ?
#
loop_
_entity_poly.entity_id
_entity_poly.type
_entity_poly.pdbx_seq_one_letter_code
_entity_poly.pdbx_strand_id
1 'polypeptide(L)'
;MARNVVTHGRLALAALAGVFLTAVAASLGSAERRPPAEPMAAQAPPTRDSAPTPAWNPDAIDEAARKLPRLRSLLVSRGGELVFEGTYNGTRPDRPANIKSASKSVISALVGIAIDRGIIPGVQTPILTYFPELRQASDARKRQITVEHLLAMRSGLEGTSNRNYGAWVTSRDWVRHALARPMFAAPGEEMEYSTGNTHLLSALLTKATSKSTWQFANEALARPLGFTLAQWPRDPQGIYFGGNDMLMTPRQMLAFGELHLNRGRAGGRQIVPESWVDASCEGRARTRRPGNPAFDGIRWLGPMRDRKYGYGWWVHEVRGYKACFAWGYGGQYIFVVPEVGLVMVTTSSPDVSEERRGHRQVILDILDRLVTGPAAARPYR
;
A
#
# COMPACT_ATOMS: atom_id res chain seq x y z
N MET A 1 -22.72 -63.13 24.62
CA MET A 1 -23.41 -64.06 23.71
C MET A 1 -23.34 -63.49 22.31
N ALA A 2 -22.68 -64.31 21.46
CA ALA A 2 -22.86 -64.58 20.04
C ALA A 2 -22.76 -63.34 19.07
N ARG A 3 -21.65 -63.18 18.33
CA ARG A 3 -21.15 -63.88 17.12
C ARG A 3 -22.10 -63.77 15.91
N ASN A 4 -21.66 -63.14 14.80
CA ASN A 4 -21.17 -63.69 13.53
C ASN A 4 -20.96 -62.52 12.56
N VAL A 5 -19.84 -62.26 11.91
CA VAL A 5 -18.90 -62.91 11.00
C VAL A 5 -19.50 -63.20 9.59
N VAL A 6 -18.67 -62.90 8.56
CA VAL A 6 -18.60 -63.46 7.20
C VAL A 6 -19.26 -62.59 6.11
N THR A 7 -18.71 -62.34 4.92
CA THR A 7 -17.47 -62.68 4.20
C THR A 7 -17.38 -61.85 2.89
N HIS A 8 -16.21 -61.68 2.44
CA HIS A 8 -15.60 -61.60 1.09
C HIS A 8 -16.43 -61.62 -0.19
N GLY A 9 -16.04 -60.80 -1.13
CA GLY A 9 -16.34 -60.97 -2.56
C GLY A 9 -15.38 -60.16 -3.45
N ARG A 10 -14.19 -60.73 -3.74
CA ARG A 10 -13.35 -60.32 -4.87
C ARG A 10 -13.91 -60.92 -6.14
N LEU A 11 -13.94 -60.17 -7.22
CA LEU A 11 -13.89 -60.74 -8.59
C LEU A 11 -13.18 -59.74 -9.53
N ALA A 12 -12.06 -60.21 -10.05
CA ALA A 12 -11.36 -59.67 -11.21
C ALA A 12 -11.84 -60.37 -12.47
N LEU A 13 -11.75 -59.70 -13.61
CA LEU A 13 -11.47 -60.24 -14.98
C LEU A 13 -11.56 -59.06 -15.96
N ALA A 14 -10.58 -58.74 -16.63
CA ALA A 14 -9.79 -59.30 -17.71
C ALA A 14 -10.16 -58.68 -19.09
N ALA A 15 -9.15 -58.12 -19.66
CA ALA A 15 -8.81 -57.68 -21.02
C ALA A 15 -9.66 -58.23 -22.19
N LEU A 16 -9.79 -57.33 -23.19
CA LEU A 16 -9.84 -57.73 -24.60
C LEU A 16 -9.20 -56.67 -25.47
N ALA A 17 -8.11 -57.07 -26.12
CA ALA A 17 -7.39 -56.35 -27.19
C ALA A 17 -8.16 -56.55 -28.50
N GLY A 18 -8.27 -55.46 -29.26
CA GLY A 18 -8.78 -55.49 -30.64
C GLY A 18 -7.82 -54.74 -31.55
N VAL A 19 -6.98 -55.47 -32.25
CA VAL A 19 -6.10 -54.99 -33.32
C VAL A 19 -6.93 -54.79 -34.57
N PHE A 20 -6.89 -53.60 -35.15
CA PHE A 20 -7.26 -53.40 -36.58
C PHE A 20 -6.05 -52.81 -37.31
N LEU A 21 -5.38 -53.67 -38.11
CA LEU A 21 -4.49 -53.28 -39.18
C LEU A 21 -5.31 -52.87 -40.37
N THR A 22 -5.11 -51.65 -40.90
CA THR A 22 -5.40 -51.34 -42.29
C THR A 22 -4.17 -50.69 -42.89
N ALA A 23 -3.55 -51.38 -43.81
CA ALA A 23 -2.48 -50.90 -44.67
C ALA A 23 -3.03 -49.89 -45.68
N VAL A 24 -2.39 -48.71 -45.80
CA VAL A 24 -2.53 -47.86 -46.99
C VAL A 24 -1.14 -47.55 -47.51
N ALA A 25 -1.00 -47.74 -48.80
CA ALA A 25 0.22 -47.75 -49.56
C ALA A 25 0.97 -46.42 -49.62
N ALA A 26 2.25 -46.56 -49.77
CA ALA A 26 3.20 -45.49 -49.97
C ALA A 26 3.01 -44.74 -51.27
N SER A 27 3.04 -43.41 -51.23
CA SER A 27 3.43 -42.55 -52.34
C SER A 27 4.70 -41.81 -51.93
N LEU A 28 5.81 -42.12 -52.57
CA LEU A 28 7.12 -41.46 -52.48
C LEU A 28 7.00 -40.06 -53.12
N GLY A 29 6.86 -39.04 -52.26
CA GLY A 29 7.08 -37.65 -52.62
C GLY A 29 8.42 -37.20 -52.07
N SER A 30 9.30 -36.78 -52.96
CA SER A 30 10.62 -36.22 -52.66
C SER A 30 10.50 -35.00 -51.72
N ALA A 31 10.87 -35.16 -50.47
CA ALA A 31 10.94 -34.05 -49.53
C ALA A 31 12.26 -33.27 -49.72
N GLU A 32 12.19 -32.11 -50.33
CA GLU A 32 13.26 -31.10 -50.27
C GLU A 32 13.56 -30.80 -48.79
N ARG A 33 14.82 -30.99 -48.39
CA ARG A 33 15.32 -30.64 -47.08
C ARG A 33 15.33 -29.11 -46.96
N ARG A 34 14.46 -28.54 -46.17
CA ARG A 34 14.58 -27.17 -45.70
C ARG A 34 15.88 -27.07 -44.84
N PRO A 35 16.67 -26.01 -45.03
CA PRO A 35 17.80 -25.74 -44.13
C PRO A 35 17.31 -25.50 -42.72
N PRO A 36 18.08 -25.82 -41.67
CA PRO A 36 17.72 -25.56 -40.28
C PRO A 36 17.52 -24.05 -40.10
N ALA A 37 16.41 -23.68 -39.45
CA ALA A 37 16.11 -22.30 -39.09
C ALA A 37 17.24 -21.79 -38.17
N GLU A 38 17.85 -20.69 -38.56
CA GLU A 38 18.78 -19.97 -37.69
C GLU A 38 18.07 -19.62 -36.35
N PRO A 39 18.75 -19.73 -35.21
CA PRO A 39 18.18 -19.33 -33.93
C PRO A 39 17.84 -17.84 -34.02
N MET A 40 16.55 -17.50 -33.91
CA MET A 40 16.08 -16.13 -33.74
C MET A 40 16.83 -15.54 -32.54
N ALA A 41 17.74 -14.61 -32.80
CA ALA A 41 18.32 -13.81 -31.73
C ALA A 41 17.22 -13.20 -30.90
N ALA A 42 17.20 -13.52 -29.61
CA ALA A 42 16.30 -12.90 -28.66
C ALA A 42 16.51 -11.38 -28.75
N GLN A 43 15.52 -10.66 -29.30
CA GLN A 43 15.53 -9.21 -29.28
C GLN A 43 15.55 -8.79 -27.80
N ALA A 44 16.60 -8.09 -27.42
CA ALA A 44 16.67 -7.42 -26.14
C ALA A 44 15.39 -6.57 -25.98
N PRO A 45 14.79 -6.53 -24.78
CA PRO A 45 13.64 -5.67 -24.55
C PRO A 45 14.02 -4.25 -24.95
N PRO A 46 13.11 -3.49 -25.61
CA PRO A 46 13.42 -2.14 -26.03
C PRO A 46 13.95 -1.37 -24.83
N THR A 47 15.18 -0.87 -24.93
CA THR A 47 15.72 0.12 -24.01
C THR A 47 14.69 1.24 -23.99
N ARG A 48 14.05 1.46 -22.82
CA ARG A 48 13.25 2.66 -22.61
C ARG A 48 14.17 3.82 -22.97
N ASP A 49 13.89 4.48 -24.09
CA ASP A 49 14.46 5.78 -24.36
C ASP A 49 14.20 6.62 -23.13
N SER A 50 15.23 6.84 -22.34
CA SER A 50 15.15 7.68 -21.16
C SER A 50 14.79 9.06 -21.68
N ALA A 51 13.54 9.46 -21.51
CA ALA A 51 13.16 10.86 -21.71
C ALA A 51 14.20 11.70 -20.97
N PRO A 52 14.69 12.79 -21.58
CA PRO A 52 15.75 13.60 -20.99
C PRO A 52 15.32 13.97 -19.58
N THR A 53 16.11 13.55 -18.59
CA THR A 53 15.85 13.81 -17.17
C THR A 53 15.72 15.32 -17.04
N PRO A 54 14.56 15.85 -16.60
CA PRO A 54 14.40 17.31 -16.48
C PRO A 54 15.51 17.83 -15.58
N ALA A 55 16.25 18.83 -16.04
CA ALA A 55 17.31 19.44 -15.25
C ALA A 55 16.65 20.12 -14.02
N TRP A 56 16.66 19.45 -12.88
CA TRP A 56 16.28 20.01 -11.60
C TRP A 56 17.51 20.62 -10.94
N ASN A 57 17.31 21.69 -10.16
CA ASN A 57 18.41 22.36 -9.47
C ASN A 57 18.42 21.91 -8.00
N PRO A 58 19.38 21.06 -7.56
CA PRO A 58 19.50 20.62 -6.17
C PRO A 58 19.66 21.77 -5.19
N ASP A 59 20.42 22.81 -5.55
CA ASP A 59 20.66 23.96 -4.68
C ASP A 59 19.37 24.73 -4.40
N ALA A 60 18.54 24.93 -5.43
CA ALA A 60 17.24 25.59 -5.27
C ALA A 60 16.25 24.75 -4.42
N ILE A 61 16.36 23.43 -4.47
CA ILE A 61 15.59 22.52 -3.60
C ILE A 61 16.09 22.62 -2.17
N ASP A 62 17.40 22.58 -1.94
CA ASP A 62 18.02 22.70 -0.63
C ASP A 62 17.70 24.05 0.01
N GLU A 63 17.80 25.16 -0.76
CA GLU A 63 17.44 26.49 -0.30
C GLU A 63 15.97 26.57 0.16
N ALA A 64 15.05 26.01 -0.63
CA ALA A 64 13.63 25.96 -0.25
C ALA A 64 13.40 25.11 1.00
N ALA A 65 14.10 23.97 1.14
CA ALA A 65 14.01 23.08 2.27
C ALA A 65 14.55 23.74 3.57
N ARG A 66 15.65 24.46 3.50
CA ARG A 66 16.25 25.19 4.65
C ARG A 66 15.32 26.26 5.23
N LYS A 67 14.42 26.80 4.45
CA LYS A 67 13.40 27.78 4.90
C LYS A 67 12.28 27.14 5.72
N LEU A 68 12.25 25.81 5.83
CA LEU A 68 11.23 25.08 6.56
C LEU A 68 11.70 24.70 7.97
N PRO A 69 11.32 25.43 9.04
CA PRO A 69 11.84 25.22 10.39
C PRO A 69 11.45 23.85 10.97
N ARG A 70 10.43 23.22 10.43
CA ARG A 70 9.92 21.92 10.88
C ARG A 70 10.46 20.75 10.09
N LEU A 71 11.03 20.96 8.92
CA LEU A 71 11.57 19.89 8.07
C LEU A 71 12.76 19.24 8.76
N ARG A 72 12.80 17.92 8.77
CA ARG A 72 13.86 17.11 9.33
C ARG A 72 14.69 16.43 8.25
N SER A 73 14.04 15.92 7.24
CA SER A 73 14.74 15.33 6.09
C SER A 73 13.94 15.51 4.80
N LEU A 74 14.66 15.57 3.69
CA LEU A 74 14.15 15.50 2.33
C LEU A 74 15.07 14.59 1.53
N LEU A 75 14.51 13.52 0.98
CA LEU A 75 15.21 12.58 0.09
C LEU A 75 14.47 12.52 -1.24
N VAL A 76 15.24 12.45 -2.33
CA VAL A 76 14.69 12.29 -3.67
C VAL A 76 15.45 11.19 -4.38
N SER A 77 14.73 10.22 -4.95
CA SER A 77 15.30 9.29 -5.93
C SER A 77 14.65 9.44 -7.29
N ARG A 78 15.41 9.12 -8.34
CA ARG A 78 14.97 9.07 -9.74
C ARG A 78 15.47 7.80 -10.38
N GLY A 79 14.55 7.07 -11.00
CA GLY A 79 14.91 5.80 -11.64
C GLY A 79 15.53 4.77 -10.68
N GLY A 80 15.30 4.90 -9.37
CA GLY A 80 15.91 4.06 -8.33
C GLY A 80 17.27 4.55 -7.81
N GLU A 81 17.78 5.71 -8.28
CA GLU A 81 19.00 6.32 -7.78
C GLU A 81 18.71 7.47 -6.82
N LEU A 82 19.35 7.49 -5.66
CA LEU A 82 19.30 8.59 -4.70
C LEU A 82 20.03 9.79 -5.30
N VAL A 83 19.27 10.83 -5.71
CA VAL A 83 19.81 12.04 -6.35
C VAL A 83 19.89 13.23 -5.41
N PHE A 84 19.20 13.18 -4.28
CA PHE A 84 19.25 14.23 -3.25
C PHE A 84 18.97 13.65 -1.87
N GLU A 85 19.76 14.04 -0.88
CA GLU A 85 19.55 13.74 0.55
C GLU A 85 19.95 14.95 1.39
N GLY A 86 18.96 15.60 1.99
CA GLY A 86 19.14 16.71 2.91
C GLY A 86 18.61 16.40 4.31
N THR A 87 19.37 16.80 5.34
CA THR A 87 18.93 16.76 6.73
C THR A 87 18.95 18.17 7.31
N TYR A 88 17.94 18.51 8.10
CA TYR A 88 17.66 19.88 8.52
C TYR A 88 17.36 19.92 10.01
N ASN A 89 17.55 21.10 10.59
CA ASN A 89 17.16 21.42 11.96
C ASN A 89 17.70 20.42 13.01
N GLY A 90 18.99 20.05 12.88
CA GLY A 90 19.70 19.20 13.84
C GLY A 90 19.27 17.72 13.83
N THR A 91 18.62 17.26 12.78
CA THR A 91 18.26 15.85 12.66
C THR A 91 19.43 15.04 12.10
N ARG A 92 19.54 13.80 12.56
CA ARG A 92 20.49 12.81 12.01
C ARG A 92 19.80 11.97 10.94
N PRO A 93 20.49 11.59 9.85
CA PRO A 93 19.90 10.85 8.74
C PRO A 93 19.47 9.41 9.12
N ASP A 94 20.10 8.83 10.14
CA ASP A 94 19.83 7.48 10.65
C ASP A 94 18.74 7.43 11.75
N ARG A 95 18.24 8.59 12.19
CA ARG A 95 17.24 8.66 13.25
C ARG A 95 15.86 8.26 12.74
N PRO A 96 15.20 7.23 13.31
CA PRO A 96 13.84 6.92 12.99
C PRO A 96 12.90 8.09 13.28
N ALA A 97 12.04 8.41 12.31
CA ALA A 97 10.96 9.38 12.47
C ALA A 97 9.65 8.62 12.75
N ASN A 98 8.79 9.22 13.57
CA ASN A 98 7.42 8.79 13.68
C ASN A 98 6.66 9.21 12.40
N ILE A 99 6.38 8.25 11.53
CA ILE A 99 5.77 8.52 10.22
C ILE A 99 4.27 8.79 10.27
N LYS A 100 3.69 8.79 11.46
CA LYS A 100 2.28 9.09 11.67
C LYS A 100 1.38 8.23 10.76
N SER A 101 0.37 8.82 10.15
CA SER A 101 -0.58 8.10 9.29
C SER A 101 0.00 7.55 7.98
N ALA A 102 1.25 7.86 7.62
CA ALA A 102 1.93 7.18 6.53
C ALA A 102 2.11 5.67 6.82
N SER A 103 2.04 5.26 8.09
CA SER A 103 1.95 3.85 8.52
C SER A 103 0.85 3.06 7.82
N LYS A 104 -0.26 3.71 7.43
CA LYS A 104 -1.40 3.05 6.76
C LYS A 104 -1.00 2.41 5.44
N SER A 105 -0.09 3.02 4.70
CA SER A 105 0.41 2.48 3.44
C SER A 105 1.26 1.23 3.66
N VAL A 106 2.03 1.20 4.75
CA VAL A 106 2.80 0.00 5.13
C VAL A 106 1.86 -1.15 5.54
N ILE A 107 0.86 -0.87 6.36
CA ILE A 107 -0.16 -1.88 6.74
C ILE A 107 -0.90 -2.41 5.52
N SER A 108 -1.25 -1.54 4.57
CA SER A 108 -1.85 -1.97 3.30
C SER A 108 -0.94 -2.94 2.54
N ALA A 109 0.35 -2.65 2.40
CA ALA A 109 1.29 -3.55 1.75
C ALA A 109 1.36 -4.92 2.45
N LEU A 110 1.34 -4.95 3.78
CA LEU A 110 1.30 -6.20 4.55
C LEU A 110 0.03 -7.01 4.29
N VAL A 111 -1.13 -6.35 4.16
CA VAL A 111 -2.38 -7.04 3.78
C VAL A 111 -2.26 -7.63 2.38
N GLY A 112 -1.69 -6.89 1.42
CA GLY A 112 -1.44 -7.40 0.07
C GLY A 112 -0.53 -8.62 0.05
N ILE A 113 0.55 -8.60 0.82
CA ILE A 113 1.46 -9.76 0.97
C ILE A 113 0.73 -10.95 1.62
N ALA A 114 -0.12 -10.70 2.63
CA ALA A 114 -0.86 -11.77 3.30
C ALA A 114 -1.90 -12.42 2.37
N ILE A 115 -2.52 -11.64 1.49
CA ILE A 115 -3.43 -12.17 0.45
C ILE A 115 -2.65 -12.98 -0.59
N ASP A 116 -1.55 -12.47 -1.08
CA ASP A 116 -0.69 -13.18 -2.06
C ASP A 116 -0.19 -14.53 -1.54
N ARG A 117 0.08 -14.60 -0.24
CA ARG A 117 0.49 -15.84 0.44
C ARG A 117 -0.68 -16.77 0.80
N GLY A 118 -1.91 -16.43 0.44
CA GLY A 118 -3.11 -17.20 0.78
C GLY A 118 -3.48 -17.21 2.28
N ILE A 119 -2.85 -16.34 3.09
CA ILE A 119 -3.14 -16.21 4.54
C ILE A 119 -4.48 -15.51 4.74
N ILE A 120 -4.79 -14.54 3.90
CA ILE A 120 -6.10 -13.87 3.81
C ILE A 120 -6.68 -14.25 2.45
N PRO A 121 -7.92 -14.77 2.37
CA PRO A 121 -8.50 -15.23 1.09
C PRO A 121 -8.59 -14.15 0.01
N GLY A 122 -8.79 -12.88 0.38
CA GLY A 122 -8.88 -11.77 -0.55
C GLY A 122 -9.48 -10.52 0.08
N VAL A 123 -9.55 -9.43 -0.71
CA VAL A 123 -10.09 -8.15 -0.23
C VAL A 123 -11.59 -8.21 0.09
N GLN A 124 -12.33 -9.13 -0.53
CA GLN A 124 -13.76 -9.32 -0.28
C GLN A 124 -14.05 -10.17 0.97
N THR A 125 -13.03 -10.66 1.65
CA THR A 125 -13.21 -11.43 2.89
C THR A 125 -13.94 -10.57 3.94
N PRO A 126 -15.10 -11.03 4.45
CA PRO A 126 -15.78 -10.34 5.53
C PRO A 126 -14.90 -10.30 6.80
N ILE A 127 -14.78 -9.14 7.42
CA ILE A 127 -13.96 -9.00 8.63
C ILE A 127 -14.52 -9.78 9.82
N LEU A 128 -15.79 -10.11 9.79
CA LEU A 128 -16.43 -10.95 10.79
C LEU A 128 -15.77 -12.34 10.91
N THR A 129 -15.03 -12.80 9.90
CA THR A 129 -14.20 -13.99 9.95
C THR A 129 -13.14 -13.91 11.06
N TYR A 130 -12.62 -12.70 11.27
CA TYR A 130 -11.59 -12.40 12.27
C TYR A 130 -12.15 -11.76 13.55
N PHE A 131 -13.35 -11.19 13.48
CA PHE A 131 -14.05 -10.51 14.57
C PHE A 131 -15.44 -11.11 14.75
N PRO A 132 -15.54 -12.34 15.30
CA PRO A 132 -16.80 -13.08 15.38
C PRO A 132 -17.86 -12.39 16.24
N GLU A 133 -17.46 -11.48 17.14
CA GLU A 133 -18.37 -10.63 17.92
C GLU A 133 -19.31 -9.80 17.05
N LEU A 134 -18.96 -9.51 15.81
CA LEU A 134 -19.81 -8.82 14.83
C LEU A 134 -21.08 -9.61 14.46
N ARG A 135 -21.12 -10.93 14.72
CA ARG A 135 -22.34 -11.74 14.52
C ARG A 135 -23.50 -11.23 15.38
N GLN A 136 -23.18 -10.68 16.56
CA GLN A 136 -24.14 -10.16 17.53
C GLN A 136 -24.33 -8.65 17.43
N ALA A 137 -23.73 -7.99 16.41
CA ALA A 137 -23.92 -6.56 16.22
C ALA A 137 -25.38 -6.23 15.96
N SER A 138 -25.92 -5.24 16.68
CA SER A 138 -27.30 -4.76 16.52
C SER A 138 -27.56 -4.22 15.13
N ASP A 139 -26.58 -3.56 14.53
CA ASP A 139 -26.64 -3.11 13.13
C ASP A 139 -26.09 -4.21 12.19
N ALA A 140 -27.00 -4.83 11.44
CA ALA A 140 -26.69 -5.92 10.54
C ALA A 140 -25.66 -5.56 9.44
N ARG A 141 -25.55 -4.29 9.07
CA ARG A 141 -24.58 -3.80 8.07
C ARG A 141 -23.14 -4.07 8.47
N LYS A 142 -22.83 -4.08 9.77
CA LYS A 142 -21.47 -4.40 10.27
C LYS A 142 -20.96 -5.76 9.84
N ARG A 143 -21.86 -6.72 9.62
CA ARG A 143 -21.49 -8.07 9.16
C ARG A 143 -21.04 -8.11 7.70
N GLN A 144 -21.35 -7.06 6.94
CA GLN A 144 -21.00 -6.93 5.52
C GLN A 144 -19.67 -6.21 5.29
N ILE A 145 -19.03 -5.70 6.35
CA ILE A 145 -17.74 -5.02 6.23
C ILE A 145 -16.69 -6.03 5.77
N THR A 146 -15.97 -5.69 4.69
CA THR A 146 -14.88 -6.49 4.14
C THR A 146 -13.52 -5.86 4.39
N VAL A 147 -12.45 -6.61 4.11
CA VAL A 147 -11.07 -6.11 4.14
C VAL A 147 -10.91 -4.90 3.21
N GLU A 148 -11.53 -4.92 2.01
CA GLU A 148 -11.52 -3.80 1.07
C GLU A 148 -12.11 -2.53 1.68
N HIS A 149 -13.23 -2.66 2.37
CA HIS A 149 -13.89 -1.52 3.00
C HIS A 149 -13.02 -0.83 4.05
N LEU A 150 -12.21 -1.60 4.79
CA LEU A 150 -11.24 -1.04 5.73
C LEU A 150 -10.07 -0.36 5.00
N LEU A 151 -9.49 -1.01 3.98
CA LEU A 151 -8.39 -0.50 3.18
C LEU A 151 -8.72 0.82 2.49
N ALA A 152 -9.93 0.91 1.91
CA ALA A 152 -10.41 2.07 1.17
C ALA A 152 -11.10 3.15 2.05
N MET A 153 -11.07 2.99 3.38
CA MET A 153 -11.77 3.90 4.31
C MET A 153 -13.29 4.00 4.08
N ARG A 154 -13.92 2.90 3.64
CA ARG A 154 -15.34 2.83 3.27
C ARG A 154 -16.10 1.80 4.11
N SER A 155 -15.70 1.61 5.38
CA SER A 155 -16.36 0.65 6.28
C SER A 155 -17.81 1.01 6.61
N GLY A 156 -18.18 2.27 6.46
CA GLY A 156 -19.47 2.81 6.93
C GLY A 156 -19.52 3.07 8.43
N LEU A 157 -18.50 2.66 9.19
CA LEU A 157 -18.37 2.99 10.61
C LEU A 157 -17.97 4.45 10.78
N GLU A 158 -18.56 5.13 11.75
CA GLU A 158 -18.10 6.47 12.16
C GLU A 158 -16.60 6.41 12.53
N GLY A 159 -15.83 7.35 11.99
CA GLY A 159 -14.37 7.35 12.08
C GLY A 159 -13.84 7.55 13.50
N THR A 160 -12.70 6.96 13.80
CA THR A 160 -11.94 7.14 15.04
C THR A 160 -10.79 8.13 14.88
N SER A 161 -10.76 8.92 13.80
CA SER A 161 -9.80 10.01 13.60
C SER A 161 -10.37 11.35 14.06
N ASN A 162 -9.54 12.39 13.99
CA ASN A 162 -9.92 13.79 14.30
C ASN A 162 -10.58 13.92 15.68
N ARG A 163 -11.84 14.38 15.76
CA ARG A 163 -12.56 14.62 17.01
C ARG A 163 -12.71 13.37 17.90
N ASN A 164 -12.77 12.19 17.29
CA ASN A 164 -12.96 10.93 18.00
C ASN A 164 -11.64 10.25 18.41
N TYR A 165 -10.50 10.77 17.98
CA TYR A 165 -9.20 10.13 18.16
C TYR A 165 -8.84 9.96 19.64
N GLY A 166 -8.99 11.02 20.44
CA GLY A 166 -8.67 11.00 21.87
C GLY A 166 -9.48 9.94 22.63
N ALA A 167 -10.79 9.92 22.43
CA ALA A 167 -11.67 8.94 23.09
C ALA A 167 -11.34 7.49 22.68
N TRP A 168 -10.91 7.29 21.45
CA TRP A 168 -10.53 5.97 20.96
C TRP A 168 -9.21 5.49 21.58
N VAL A 169 -8.12 6.27 21.50
CA VAL A 169 -6.79 5.87 21.99
C VAL A 169 -6.69 5.79 23.52
N THR A 170 -7.61 6.41 24.25
CA THR A 170 -7.70 6.27 25.71
C THR A 170 -8.65 5.14 26.14
N SER A 171 -9.33 4.49 25.20
CA SER A 171 -10.20 3.36 25.51
C SER A 171 -9.36 2.11 25.91
N ARG A 172 -9.99 1.22 26.68
CA ARG A 172 -9.34 -0.01 27.16
C ARG A 172 -9.13 -1.06 26.06
N ASP A 173 -9.89 -0.97 24.97
CA ASP A 173 -9.85 -1.92 23.85
C ASP A 173 -10.13 -1.16 22.55
N TRP A 174 -9.07 -0.92 21.80
CA TRP A 174 -9.15 -0.12 20.57
C TRP A 174 -9.89 -0.84 19.45
N VAL A 175 -9.77 -2.16 19.36
CA VAL A 175 -10.47 -2.98 18.37
C VAL A 175 -11.96 -2.94 18.64
N ARG A 176 -12.36 -3.26 19.87
CA ARG A 176 -13.79 -3.24 20.28
C ARG A 176 -14.38 -1.86 20.13
N HIS A 177 -13.67 -0.81 20.54
CA HIS A 177 -14.13 0.56 20.39
C HIS A 177 -14.38 0.93 18.92
N ALA A 178 -13.45 0.58 18.01
CA ALA A 178 -13.61 0.85 16.57
C ALA A 178 -14.80 0.07 15.98
N LEU A 179 -14.97 -1.21 16.32
CA LEU A 179 -16.09 -2.04 15.85
C LEU A 179 -17.43 -1.60 16.44
N ALA A 180 -17.43 -1.01 17.63
CA ALA A 180 -18.64 -0.51 18.29
C ALA A 180 -19.16 0.82 17.69
N ARG A 181 -18.36 1.54 16.90
CA ARG A 181 -18.80 2.84 16.31
C ARG A 181 -20.13 2.68 15.56
N PRO A 182 -21.02 3.68 15.60
CA PRO A 182 -22.23 3.68 14.80
C PRO A 182 -21.96 3.57 13.31
N MET A 183 -22.90 2.99 12.56
CA MET A 183 -22.88 3.03 11.10
C MET A 183 -23.53 4.32 10.62
N PHE A 184 -22.82 5.11 9.81
CA PHE A 184 -23.38 6.32 9.16
C PHE A 184 -23.74 6.07 7.69
N ALA A 185 -23.19 5.01 7.06
CA ALA A 185 -23.48 4.58 5.69
C ALA A 185 -23.40 3.06 5.60
N ALA A 186 -23.84 2.47 4.49
CA ALA A 186 -23.56 1.08 4.21
C ALA A 186 -22.07 0.87 3.84
N PRO A 187 -21.48 -0.31 4.11
CA PRO A 187 -20.13 -0.60 3.71
C PRO A 187 -19.95 -0.44 2.19
N GLY A 188 -18.91 0.26 1.80
CA GLY A 188 -18.63 0.53 0.39
C GLY A 188 -19.27 1.79 -0.20
N GLU A 189 -20.20 2.46 0.48
CA GLU A 189 -20.87 3.65 -0.06
C GLU A 189 -20.03 4.91 0.12
N GLU A 190 -19.67 5.22 1.35
CA GLU A 190 -19.06 6.50 1.69
C GLU A 190 -17.69 6.36 2.33
N MET A 191 -16.83 7.33 2.04
CA MET A 191 -15.50 7.39 2.65
C MET A 191 -15.54 8.21 3.93
N GLU A 192 -15.04 7.62 5.02
CA GLU A 192 -14.65 8.35 6.22
C GLU A 192 -13.26 7.93 6.69
N TYR A 193 -12.33 8.88 6.72
CA TYR A 193 -10.96 8.61 7.11
C TYR A 193 -10.89 8.20 8.59
N SER A 194 -10.51 6.94 8.82
CA SER A 194 -10.51 6.32 10.14
C SER A 194 -9.21 5.59 10.41
N THR A 195 -8.49 6.02 11.44
CA THR A 195 -7.29 5.31 11.91
C THR A 195 -7.64 3.94 12.51
N GLY A 196 -8.85 3.81 13.07
CA GLY A 196 -9.38 2.51 13.53
C GLY A 196 -9.53 1.50 12.41
N ASN A 197 -9.92 1.89 11.20
CA ASN A 197 -10.01 0.96 10.08
C ASN A 197 -8.65 0.25 9.83
N THR A 198 -7.55 0.98 9.82
CA THR A 198 -6.22 0.39 9.65
C THR A 198 -5.71 -0.29 10.91
N HIS A 199 -6.16 0.10 12.09
CA HIS A 199 -5.87 -0.66 13.30
C HIS A 199 -6.59 -2.02 13.30
N LEU A 200 -7.83 -2.08 12.82
CA LEU A 200 -8.54 -3.34 12.57
C LEU A 200 -7.79 -4.24 11.58
N LEU A 201 -7.16 -3.67 10.53
CA LEU A 201 -6.30 -4.44 9.64
C LEU A 201 -5.05 -4.99 10.35
N SER A 202 -4.44 -4.23 11.26
CA SER A 202 -3.32 -4.73 12.09
C SER A 202 -3.76 -5.88 13.00
N ALA A 203 -4.92 -5.76 13.64
CA ALA A 203 -5.50 -6.82 14.44
C ALA A 203 -5.84 -8.06 13.61
N LEU A 204 -6.39 -7.86 12.43
CA LEU A 204 -6.69 -8.93 11.47
C LEU A 204 -5.42 -9.66 11.03
N LEU A 205 -4.37 -8.92 10.65
CA LEU A 205 -3.05 -9.49 10.31
C LEU A 205 -2.50 -10.32 11.47
N THR A 206 -2.57 -9.81 12.70
CA THR A 206 -2.11 -10.55 13.89
C THR A 206 -2.86 -11.89 14.06
N LYS A 207 -4.19 -11.87 13.89
CA LYS A 207 -5.02 -13.08 13.98
C LYS A 207 -4.78 -14.05 12.81
N ALA A 208 -4.70 -13.54 11.59
CA ALA A 208 -4.53 -14.36 10.39
C ALA A 208 -3.14 -15.01 10.31
N THR A 209 -2.09 -14.30 10.69
CA THR A 209 -0.71 -14.79 10.61
C THR A 209 -0.23 -15.52 11.86
N SER A 210 -0.95 -15.44 12.97
CA SER A 210 -0.51 -15.87 14.30
C SER A 210 0.81 -15.24 14.75
N LYS A 211 1.16 -14.08 14.17
CA LYS A 211 2.35 -13.28 14.48
C LYS A 211 1.91 -11.86 14.82
N SER A 212 2.68 -11.17 15.66
CA SER A 212 2.45 -9.74 15.81
C SER A 212 2.66 -9.02 14.46
N THR A 213 1.96 -7.91 14.24
CA THR A 213 2.13 -7.12 13.01
C THR A 213 3.59 -6.70 12.79
N TRP A 214 4.34 -6.41 13.87
CA TRP A 214 5.77 -6.10 13.79
C TRP A 214 6.62 -7.28 13.30
N GLN A 215 6.37 -8.50 13.82
CA GLN A 215 7.06 -9.70 13.36
C GLN A 215 6.78 -9.97 11.89
N PHE A 216 5.52 -9.90 11.49
CA PHE A 216 5.12 -10.11 10.09
C PHE A 216 5.69 -9.01 9.17
N ALA A 217 5.67 -7.73 9.59
CA ALA A 217 6.24 -6.63 8.84
C ALA A 217 7.74 -6.80 8.60
N ASN A 218 8.49 -7.24 9.62
CA ASN A 218 9.92 -7.49 9.46
C ASN A 218 10.21 -8.69 8.57
N GLU A 219 9.45 -9.77 8.72
CA GLU A 219 9.65 -10.99 7.92
C GLU A 219 9.26 -10.80 6.46
N ALA A 220 8.10 -10.20 6.22
CA ALA A 220 7.47 -10.18 4.91
C ALA A 220 7.85 -8.96 4.05
N LEU A 221 8.27 -7.87 4.69
CA LEU A 221 8.53 -6.60 4.00
C LEU A 221 9.94 -6.04 4.30
N ALA A 222 10.26 -5.78 5.57
CA ALA A 222 11.44 -4.99 5.90
C ALA A 222 12.76 -5.73 5.61
N ARG A 223 12.91 -6.98 6.07
CA ARG A 223 14.11 -7.78 5.79
C ARG A 223 14.34 -8.04 4.30
N PRO A 224 13.31 -8.37 3.50
CA PRO A 224 13.44 -8.40 2.05
C PRO A 224 13.92 -7.09 1.41
N LEU A 225 13.66 -5.94 2.04
CA LEU A 225 14.16 -4.62 1.64
C LEU A 225 15.52 -4.26 2.25
N GLY A 226 16.15 -5.17 3.00
CA GLY A 226 17.48 -4.99 3.57
C GLY A 226 17.54 -4.23 4.89
N PHE A 227 16.42 -4.07 5.60
CA PHE A 227 16.40 -3.40 6.91
C PHE A 227 15.50 -4.09 7.93
N THR A 228 15.48 -3.56 9.15
CA THR A 228 14.59 -4.00 10.22
C THR A 228 13.83 -2.79 10.76
N LEU A 229 12.51 -2.92 10.91
CA LEU A 229 11.67 -1.92 11.55
C LEU A 229 11.86 -1.96 13.06
N ALA A 230 12.03 -0.79 13.67
CA ALA A 230 11.93 -0.65 15.11
C ALA A 230 10.52 -1.01 15.61
N GLN A 231 10.40 -1.40 16.86
CA GLN A 231 9.08 -1.54 17.48
C GLN A 231 8.41 -0.16 17.60
N TRP A 232 7.09 -0.14 17.41
CA TRP A 232 6.27 1.05 17.58
C TRP A 232 5.14 0.80 18.58
N PRO A 233 4.39 1.83 19.01
CA PRO A 233 3.36 1.67 20.04
C PRO A 233 2.33 0.59 19.72
N ARG A 234 1.80 0.00 20.80
CA ARG A 234 0.76 -1.03 20.79
C ARG A 234 -0.48 -0.52 21.54
N ASP A 235 -1.61 -1.12 21.21
CA ASP A 235 -2.83 -0.94 21.99
C ASP A 235 -2.75 -1.69 23.34
N PRO A 236 -3.74 -1.53 24.23
CA PRO A 236 -3.78 -2.22 25.51
C PRO A 236 -3.84 -3.76 25.39
N GLN A 237 -4.23 -4.32 24.24
CA GLN A 237 -4.25 -5.75 23.94
C GLN A 237 -2.93 -6.26 23.35
N GLY A 238 -1.94 -5.39 23.15
CA GLY A 238 -0.65 -5.73 22.59
C GLY A 238 -0.58 -5.72 21.05
N ILE A 239 -1.64 -5.29 20.37
CA ILE A 239 -1.69 -5.17 18.91
C ILE A 239 -0.92 -3.91 18.50
N TYR A 240 0.02 -4.05 17.56
CA TYR A 240 0.77 -2.91 17.06
C TYR A 240 -0.14 -1.91 16.35
N PHE A 241 0.07 -0.62 16.60
CA PHE A 241 -0.78 0.45 16.08
C PHE A 241 -0.80 0.43 14.54
N GLY A 242 -1.90 0.02 13.94
CA GLY A 242 -2.01 -0.20 12.51
C GLY A 242 -2.04 1.07 11.67
N GLY A 243 -2.54 2.14 12.22
CA GLY A 243 -2.82 3.36 11.43
C GLY A 243 -1.99 4.58 11.78
N ASN A 244 -1.03 4.46 12.70
CA ASN A 244 -0.24 5.58 13.18
C ASN A 244 1.05 5.12 13.87
N ASP A 245 1.96 6.06 14.10
CA ASP A 245 3.12 5.98 15.00
C ASP A 245 4.17 4.89 14.69
N MET A 246 4.17 4.30 13.48
CA MET A 246 5.28 3.47 13.02
C MET A 246 6.57 4.31 12.94
N LEU A 247 7.70 3.68 13.25
CA LEU A 247 9.00 4.32 13.25
C LEU A 247 9.81 3.85 12.05
N MET A 248 10.22 4.78 11.19
CA MET A 248 11.07 4.52 10.02
C MET A 248 12.12 5.61 9.85
N THR A 249 13.34 5.24 9.46
CA THR A 249 14.31 6.23 9.00
C THR A 249 13.90 6.79 7.63
N PRO A 250 14.38 7.99 7.26
CA PRO A 250 14.10 8.55 5.94
C PRO A 250 14.48 7.61 4.79
N ARG A 251 15.60 6.89 4.90
CA ARG A 251 16.05 5.92 3.90
C ARG A 251 15.17 4.66 3.86
N GLN A 252 14.62 4.21 4.98
CA GLN A 252 13.62 3.12 5.00
C GLN A 252 12.32 3.55 4.33
N MET A 253 11.88 4.81 4.55
CA MET A 253 10.73 5.37 3.83
C MET A 253 10.99 5.46 2.32
N LEU A 254 12.20 5.85 1.92
CA LEU A 254 12.60 5.91 0.52
C LEU A 254 12.58 4.50 -0.12
N ALA A 255 13.18 3.50 0.52
CA ALA A 255 13.18 2.12 0.05
C ALA A 255 11.75 1.56 -0.10
N PHE A 256 10.83 1.95 0.80
CA PHE A 256 9.41 1.58 0.68
C PHE A 256 8.72 2.31 -0.49
N GLY A 257 9.05 3.56 -0.75
CA GLY A 257 8.59 4.30 -1.92
C GLY A 257 9.11 3.70 -3.23
N GLU A 258 10.39 3.36 -3.28
CA GLU A 258 11.03 2.72 -4.43
C GLU A 258 10.46 1.32 -4.71
N LEU A 259 10.10 0.56 -3.67
CA LEU A 259 9.36 -0.69 -3.83
C LEU A 259 8.07 -0.49 -4.62
N HIS A 260 7.32 0.59 -4.33
CA HIS A 260 6.09 0.92 -5.06
C HIS A 260 6.39 1.44 -6.46
N LEU A 261 7.42 2.28 -6.64
CA LEU A 261 7.89 2.73 -7.95
C LEU A 261 8.24 1.53 -8.85
N ASN A 262 8.89 0.52 -8.29
CA ASN A 262 9.34 -0.69 -8.98
C ASN A 262 8.28 -1.80 -8.96
N ARG A 263 6.99 -1.43 -8.87
CA ARG A 263 5.83 -2.35 -8.95
C ARG A 263 5.94 -3.53 -7.97
N GLY A 264 6.41 -3.25 -6.76
CA GLY A 264 6.54 -4.21 -5.67
C GLY A 264 7.79 -5.10 -5.74
N ARG A 265 8.75 -4.79 -6.59
CA ARG A 265 10.02 -5.55 -6.74
C ARG A 265 11.19 -4.84 -6.08
N ALA A 266 12.02 -5.61 -5.38
CA ALA A 266 13.32 -5.16 -4.89
C ALA A 266 14.31 -6.33 -4.86
N GLY A 267 15.59 -6.08 -5.13
CA GLY A 267 16.63 -7.10 -5.14
C GLY A 267 16.28 -8.30 -6.04
N GLY A 268 15.67 -8.07 -7.19
CA GLY A 268 15.26 -9.11 -8.15
C GLY A 268 14.03 -9.92 -7.73
N ARG A 269 13.44 -9.69 -6.55
CA ARG A 269 12.30 -10.45 -6.01
C ARG A 269 11.03 -9.62 -6.00
N GLN A 270 9.86 -10.26 -6.21
CA GLN A 270 8.55 -9.69 -5.94
C GLN A 270 8.30 -9.77 -4.43
N ILE A 271 8.14 -8.62 -3.77
CA ILE A 271 7.88 -8.51 -2.33
C ILE A 271 6.41 -8.19 -2.08
N VAL A 272 5.87 -7.22 -2.81
CA VAL A 272 4.45 -6.87 -2.84
C VAL A 272 3.93 -7.21 -4.23
N PRO A 273 2.80 -7.89 -4.39
CA PRO A 273 2.27 -8.19 -5.73
C PRO A 273 2.11 -6.93 -6.58
N GLU A 274 2.48 -7.01 -7.85
CA GLU A 274 2.34 -5.90 -8.79
C GLU A 274 0.89 -5.41 -8.87
N SER A 275 -0.06 -6.34 -8.96
CA SER A 275 -1.50 -6.03 -8.95
C SER A 275 -1.95 -5.30 -7.67
N TRP A 276 -1.29 -5.58 -6.54
CA TRP A 276 -1.58 -4.86 -5.30
C TRP A 276 -1.07 -3.42 -5.32
N VAL A 277 0.13 -3.20 -5.87
CA VAL A 277 0.66 -1.84 -6.05
C VAL A 277 -0.27 -1.02 -6.91
N ASP A 278 -0.72 -1.57 -8.04
CA ASP A 278 -1.68 -0.91 -8.94
C ASP A 278 -3.00 -0.61 -8.22
N ALA A 279 -3.59 -1.62 -7.54
CA ALA A 279 -4.82 -1.46 -6.77
C ALA A 279 -4.71 -0.45 -5.62
N SER A 280 -3.52 -0.35 -5.00
CA SER A 280 -3.25 0.60 -3.92
C SER A 280 -3.29 2.05 -4.41
N CYS A 281 -2.86 2.27 -5.65
CA CYS A 281 -2.83 3.57 -6.32
C CYS A 281 -4.06 3.84 -7.19
N GLU A 282 -5.08 3.01 -7.12
CA GLU A 282 -6.36 3.24 -7.77
C GLU A 282 -7.28 4.06 -6.86
N GLY A 283 -7.77 5.17 -7.38
CA GLY A 283 -8.67 6.05 -6.60
C GLY A 283 -10.05 5.44 -6.43
N ARG A 284 -10.30 4.75 -5.32
CA ARG A 284 -11.55 4.04 -5.01
C ARG A 284 -12.55 4.87 -4.23
N ALA A 285 -12.09 5.89 -3.53
CA ALA A 285 -12.92 6.76 -2.72
C ALA A 285 -12.52 8.22 -2.93
N ARG A 286 -13.50 9.13 -2.96
CA ARG A 286 -13.27 10.57 -3.06
C ARG A 286 -13.45 11.22 -1.71
N THR A 287 -12.61 12.18 -1.40
CA THR A 287 -12.64 12.91 -0.12
C THR A 287 -13.72 13.98 -0.06
N ARG A 288 -14.46 14.21 -1.14
CA ARG A 288 -15.43 15.29 -1.23
C ARG A 288 -16.84 14.81 -0.92
N ARG A 289 -17.33 15.20 0.26
CA ARG A 289 -18.75 15.26 0.57
C ARG A 289 -19.09 16.68 1.01
N PRO A 290 -19.86 17.46 0.25
CA PRO A 290 -20.38 18.74 0.72
C PRO A 290 -21.17 18.53 2.03
N GLY A 291 -20.85 19.30 3.05
CA GLY A 291 -21.59 19.29 4.32
C GLY A 291 -21.19 18.20 5.33
N ASN A 292 -20.11 17.45 5.13
CA ASN A 292 -19.57 16.57 6.15
C ASN A 292 -18.55 17.33 7.03
N PRO A 293 -18.86 17.61 8.33
CA PRO A 293 -17.95 18.35 9.22
C PRO A 293 -16.59 17.67 9.42
N ALA A 294 -16.52 16.33 9.28
CA ALA A 294 -15.27 15.60 9.37
C ALA A 294 -14.31 15.97 8.22
N PHE A 295 -14.83 16.43 7.09
CA PHE A 295 -14.06 16.94 5.94
C PHE A 295 -13.97 18.47 5.90
N ASP A 296 -14.87 19.20 6.55
CA ASP A 296 -14.76 20.66 6.70
C ASP A 296 -13.53 21.03 7.56
N GLY A 297 -13.13 20.17 8.51
CA GLY A 297 -11.85 20.26 9.20
C GLY A 297 -10.62 20.05 8.28
N ILE A 298 -10.81 19.52 7.06
CA ILE A 298 -9.79 19.35 6.03
C ILE A 298 -9.77 20.56 5.04
N ARG A 299 -10.44 21.66 5.35
CA ARG A 299 -10.40 22.94 4.56
C ARG A 299 -8.98 23.43 4.26
N TRP A 300 -8.00 23.00 5.05
CA TRP A 300 -6.60 23.37 4.92
C TRP A 300 -5.80 22.49 3.93
N LEU A 301 -6.45 21.66 3.13
CA LEU A 301 -5.76 20.83 2.14
C LEU A 301 -5.41 21.55 0.83
N GLY A 302 -5.80 22.83 0.66
CA GLY A 302 -5.44 23.62 -0.51
C GLY A 302 -5.76 22.95 -1.85
N PRO A 303 -4.86 23.01 -2.84
CA PRO A 303 -5.08 22.46 -4.19
C PRO A 303 -5.32 20.96 -4.25
N MET A 304 -5.09 20.24 -3.15
CA MET A 304 -5.34 18.78 -3.08
C MET A 304 -6.79 18.42 -2.70
N ARG A 305 -7.79 19.26 -3.01
CA ARG A 305 -9.21 19.02 -2.62
C ARG A 305 -9.86 17.80 -3.28
N ASP A 306 -9.44 17.46 -4.49
CA ASP A 306 -10.05 16.38 -5.30
C ASP A 306 -9.28 15.06 -5.22
N ARG A 307 -8.54 14.85 -4.12
CA ARG A 307 -7.81 13.62 -3.91
C ARG A 307 -8.73 12.43 -3.81
N LYS A 308 -8.24 11.35 -4.40
CA LYS A 308 -8.82 10.02 -4.24
C LYS A 308 -8.03 9.25 -3.18
N TYR A 309 -8.62 8.22 -2.64
CA TYR A 309 -7.99 7.30 -1.72
C TYR A 309 -8.09 5.87 -2.26
N GLY A 310 -6.97 5.18 -2.32
CA GLY A 310 -6.88 3.78 -2.70
C GLY A 310 -6.76 2.88 -1.47
N TYR A 311 -5.96 1.83 -1.54
CA TYR A 311 -5.71 0.95 -0.39
C TYR A 311 -4.56 1.50 0.46
N GLY A 312 -4.91 2.38 1.40
CA GLY A 312 -3.94 2.99 2.31
C GLY A 312 -3.09 4.11 1.68
N TRP A 313 -3.32 4.47 0.43
CA TRP A 313 -2.61 5.49 -0.31
C TRP A 313 -3.53 6.61 -0.76
N TRP A 314 -3.03 7.84 -0.71
CA TRP A 314 -3.65 8.98 -1.35
C TRP A 314 -3.26 9.00 -2.82
N VAL A 315 -4.18 9.40 -3.68
CA VAL A 315 -3.96 9.50 -5.12
C VAL A 315 -4.33 10.92 -5.57
N HIS A 316 -3.42 11.55 -6.27
CA HIS A 316 -3.56 12.91 -6.79
C HIS A 316 -2.87 13.03 -8.13
N GLU A 317 -3.17 14.10 -8.85
CA GLU A 317 -2.48 14.47 -10.08
C GLU A 317 -1.55 15.65 -9.79
N VAL A 318 -0.29 15.54 -10.19
CA VAL A 318 0.72 16.59 -10.10
C VAL A 318 1.22 16.85 -11.51
N ARG A 319 0.92 18.03 -12.06
CA ARG A 319 1.30 18.43 -13.42
C ARG A 319 0.90 17.42 -14.51
N GLY A 320 -0.25 16.81 -14.39
CA GLY A 320 -0.74 15.81 -15.34
C GLY A 320 -0.20 14.39 -15.12
N TYR A 321 0.67 14.17 -14.12
CA TYR A 321 1.18 12.87 -13.76
C TYR A 321 0.46 12.33 -12.52
N LYS A 322 0.17 11.03 -12.52
CA LYS A 322 -0.42 10.36 -11.37
C LYS A 322 0.61 10.25 -10.24
N ALA A 323 0.28 10.81 -9.09
CA ALA A 323 1.06 10.70 -7.87
C ALA A 323 0.31 9.87 -6.83
N CYS A 324 0.94 8.81 -6.34
CA CYS A 324 0.50 8.07 -5.15
C CYS A 324 1.32 8.54 -3.96
N PHE A 325 0.69 8.75 -2.81
CA PHE A 325 1.47 9.17 -1.66
C PHE A 325 0.92 8.65 -0.33
N ALA A 326 1.84 8.24 0.54
CA ALA A 326 1.60 8.05 1.95
C ALA A 326 1.71 9.40 2.65
N TRP A 327 0.77 9.71 3.53
CA TRP A 327 0.75 10.98 4.24
C TRP A 327 0.57 10.80 5.75
N GLY A 328 1.52 11.33 6.52
CA GLY A 328 1.47 11.46 7.97
C GLY A 328 1.38 12.91 8.41
N TYR A 329 0.68 13.09 9.54
CA TYR A 329 0.52 14.40 10.16
C TYR A 329 1.85 15.10 10.40
N GLY A 330 1.91 16.38 10.11
CA GLY A 330 3.07 17.22 10.35
C GLY A 330 4.06 17.34 9.20
N GLY A 331 3.88 16.61 8.09
CA GLY A 331 4.77 16.68 6.93
C GLY A 331 5.59 15.40 6.72
N GLN A 332 5.06 14.27 7.14
CA GLN A 332 5.60 12.95 6.81
C GLN A 332 5.03 12.53 5.47
N TYR A 333 5.84 12.41 4.43
CA TYR A 333 5.39 12.03 3.10
C TYR A 333 6.29 10.99 2.46
N ILE A 334 5.68 10.11 1.68
CA ILE A 334 6.32 9.27 0.66
C ILE A 334 5.52 9.51 -0.62
N PHE A 335 6.03 10.29 -1.54
CA PHE A 335 5.44 10.49 -2.87
C PHE A 335 6.08 9.54 -3.86
N VAL A 336 5.27 8.93 -4.70
CA VAL A 336 5.67 8.07 -5.82
C VAL A 336 4.99 8.59 -7.08
N VAL A 337 5.76 8.98 -8.08
CA VAL A 337 5.27 9.45 -9.39
C VAL A 337 5.88 8.55 -10.47
N PRO A 338 5.19 7.46 -10.83
CA PRO A 338 5.77 6.40 -11.67
C PRO A 338 6.20 6.87 -13.05
N GLU A 339 5.41 7.74 -13.70
CA GLU A 339 5.65 8.17 -15.08
C GLU A 339 6.96 8.98 -15.24
N VAL A 340 7.47 9.55 -14.16
CA VAL A 340 8.75 10.29 -14.14
C VAL A 340 9.82 9.60 -13.29
N GLY A 341 9.56 8.37 -12.86
CA GLY A 341 10.50 7.58 -12.07
C GLY A 341 10.88 8.22 -10.72
N LEU A 342 10.00 9.01 -10.11
CA LEU A 342 10.30 9.84 -8.94
C LEU A 342 9.77 9.24 -7.65
N VAL A 343 10.64 9.19 -6.62
CA VAL A 343 10.22 9.07 -5.22
C VAL A 343 10.74 10.27 -4.44
N MET A 344 9.86 10.94 -3.69
CA MET A 344 10.24 12.00 -2.76
C MET A 344 9.75 11.65 -1.35
N VAL A 345 10.65 11.74 -0.38
CA VAL A 345 10.35 11.48 1.04
C VAL A 345 10.64 12.72 1.85
N THR A 346 9.74 13.05 2.78
CA THR A 346 9.98 14.07 3.80
C THR A 346 9.65 13.54 5.18
N THR A 347 10.44 13.94 6.16
CA THR A 347 10.11 13.85 7.59
C THR A 347 10.14 15.24 8.21
N SER A 348 9.26 15.48 9.18
CA SER A 348 9.12 16.80 9.80
C SER A 348 8.73 16.66 11.26
N SER A 349 8.94 17.72 12.07
CA SER A 349 8.39 17.78 13.42
C SER A 349 6.86 17.78 13.37
N PRO A 350 6.19 16.91 14.14
CA PRO A 350 4.73 16.86 14.18
C PRO A 350 4.13 17.94 15.10
N ASP A 351 4.94 18.81 15.70
CA ASP A 351 4.49 19.80 16.68
C ASP A 351 3.39 20.71 16.11
N VAL A 352 2.48 21.10 16.98
CA VAL A 352 1.36 21.96 16.61
C VAL A 352 1.84 23.41 16.57
N SER A 353 1.95 23.97 15.36
CA SER A 353 2.25 25.39 15.17
C SER A 353 1.40 25.96 14.02
N GLU A 354 1.23 27.28 13.99
CA GLU A 354 0.51 27.96 12.91
C GLU A 354 1.22 27.84 11.56
N GLU A 355 2.51 27.63 11.55
CA GLU A 355 3.37 27.47 10.38
C GLU A 355 3.07 26.23 9.52
N ARG A 356 2.19 25.33 9.98
CA ARG A 356 1.88 24.06 9.26
C ARG A 356 1.34 24.24 7.85
N ARG A 357 0.58 25.31 7.59
CA ARG A 357 0.01 25.54 6.26
C ARG A 357 1.10 25.89 5.24
N GLY A 358 1.97 26.84 5.59
CA GLY A 358 3.11 27.20 4.76
C GLY A 358 4.07 26.03 4.57
N HIS A 359 4.37 25.29 5.64
CA HIS A 359 5.25 24.13 5.61
C HIS A 359 4.83 23.10 4.56
N ARG A 360 3.55 22.71 4.56
CA ARG A 360 3.06 21.75 3.56
C ARG A 360 3.09 22.31 2.16
N GLN A 361 2.71 23.57 1.98
CA GLN A 361 2.69 24.18 0.64
C GLN A 361 4.08 24.14 0.03
N VAL A 362 5.12 24.49 0.77
CA VAL A 362 6.50 24.43 0.28
C VAL A 362 6.94 23.01 -0.08
N ILE A 363 6.53 21.99 0.71
CA ILE A 363 6.81 20.59 0.35
C ILE A 363 6.15 20.23 -0.99
N LEU A 364 4.91 20.66 -1.22
CA LEU A 364 4.20 20.41 -2.48
C LEU A 364 4.80 21.21 -3.63
N ASP A 365 5.26 22.43 -3.39
CA ASP A 365 5.97 23.23 -4.39
C ASP A 365 7.32 22.61 -4.78
N ILE A 366 8.02 21.98 -3.82
CA ILE A 366 9.21 21.18 -4.10
C ILE A 366 8.86 19.99 -4.98
N LEU A 367 7.82 19.23 -4.64
CA LEU A 367 7.35 18.12 -5.47
C LEU A 367 7.00 18.57 -6.88
N ASP A 368 6.27 19.68 -6.99
CA ASP A 368 5.87 20.27 -8.26
C ASP A 368 7.08 20.62 -9.15
N ARG A 369 8.12 21.24 -8.58
CA ARG A 369 9.39 21.51 -9.28
C ARG A 369 10.12 20.24 -9.70
N LEU A 370 10.11 19.22 -8.86
CA LEU A 370 10.71 17.92 -9.18
C LEU A 370 10.00 17.21 -10.31
N VAL A 371 8.68 17.33 -10.41
CA VAL A 371 7.88 16.71 -11.46
C VAL A 371 8.01 17.45 -12.78
N THR A 372 8.13 18.79 -12.77
CA THR A 372 8.06 19.59 -13.99
C THR A 372 9.39 19.85 -14.64
N GLY A 373 10.51 19.81 -13.98
CA GLY A 373 11.78 20.20 -14.59
C GLY A 373 11.65 21.32 -15.65
N PRO A 374 12.68 21.95 -16.16
CA PRO A 374 12.59 23.11 -17.05
C PRO A 374 11.88 22.86 -18.40
N ALA A 375 11.56 21.61 -18.77
CA ALA A 375 11.01 21.26 -20.09
C ALA A 375 9.50 20.94 -20.12
N ALA A 376 8.78 20.93 -19.01
CA ALA A 376 7.41 20.41 -18.96
C ALA A 376 6.39 21.37 -18.32
N ALA A 377 6.40 22.64 -18.71
CA ALA A 377 5.29 23.55 -18.38
C ALA A 377 4.04 23.18 -19.19
N ARG A 378 3.26 22.17 -18.72
CA ARG A 378 1.87 22.05 -19.15
C ARG A 378 1.02 22.95 -18.26
N PRO A 379 0.22 23.86 -18.82
CA PRO A 379 -0.64 24.72 -18.02
C PRO A 379 -1.68 23.86 -17.28
N TYR A 380 -1.94 24.22 -16.04
CA TYR A 380 -3.10 23.72 -15.30
C TYR A 380 -4.38 23.99 -16.12
N ARG A 381 -5.14 23.00 -16.50
CA ARG A 381 -6.51 23.12 -16.98
C ARG A 381 -7.49 22.81 -15.84
#